data_9a4921bb4da02836d190b735479c088f
#
_entry.id   9a4921bb4da02836d190b735479c088f
#
_cell.length_a   1.000
_cell.length_b   1.000
_cell.length_c   1.000
_cell.angle_alpha   90.00
_cell.angle_beta   90.00
_cell.angle_gamma   90.00
#
_symmetry.space_group_name_H-M   'P 1'
#
loop_
_entity.id
_entity.type
_entity.pdbx_description
1 polymer ?
#
loop_
_entity_poly.entity_id
_entity_poly.type
_entity_poly.pdbx_seq_one_letter_code
_entity_poly.pdbx_strand_id
1 'polypeptide(L)'
;AEWVPDGLDVILCAHAHLFVTPEARAKARLGALGYHPSLLPRHRGRDAVVWAVHMRDQVTGGTAYWLDDGADTGDIAAQDWCWVKPGDTAEALWRRELAPMGLRLLSGVLTRLDAGEVPRTPQDPDMATWEPAYVAKRLAGSR
;
A
#
# COMPACT_ATOMS: atom_id res chain seq x y z
N ALA A 1 -14.23 -3.79 -14.92
CA ALA A 1 -14.98 -2.51 -14.86
C ALA A 1 -16.49 -2.70 -14.79
N GLU A 2 -17.06 -3.73 -15.41
CA GLU A 2 -18.52 -3.97 -15.44
C GLU A 2 -19.16 -4.12 -14.05
N TRP A 3 -18.42 -4.61 -13.07
CA TRP A 3 -18.90 -4.83 -11.71
C TRP A 3 -18.83 -3.62 -10.78
N VAL A 4 -18.21 -2.54 -11.25
CA VAL A 4 -18.11 -1.29 -10.48
C VAL A 4 -19.24 -0.37 -10.91
N PRO A 5 -20.16 0.02 -10.01
CA PRO A 5 -21.22 0.98 -10.35
C PRO A 5 -20.65 2.35 -10.70
N ASP A 6 -21.43 3.14 -11.44
CA ASP A 6 -21.09 4.52 -11.74
C ASP A 6 -21.51 5.47 -10.61
N GLY A 7 -20.94 6.67 -10.57
CA GLY A 7 -21.35 7.73 -9.65
C GLY A 7 -20.88 7.56 -8.21
N LEU A 8 -19.83 6.80 -8.01
CA LEU A 8 -19.19 6.65 -6.69
C LEU A 8 -18.38 7.89 -6.32
N ASP A 9 -18.25 8.19 -5.04
CA ASP A 9 -17.30 9.19 -4.56
C ASP A 9 -15.87 8.65 -4.56
N VAL A 10 -15.67 7.46 -4.04
CA VAL A 10 -14.37 6.79 -3.96
C VAL A 10 -14.52 5.28 -4.04
N ILE A 11 -13.53 4.61 -4.63
CA ILE A 11 -13.40 3.16 -4.58
C ILE A 11 -12.36 2.82 -3.51
N LEU A 12 -12.70 1.94 -2.59
CA LEU A 12 -11.80 1.47 -1.55
C LEU A 12 -11.24 0.09 -1.88
N CYS A 13 -9.92 0.02 -2.05
CA CYS A 13 -9.18 -1.21 -2.34
C CYS A 13 -8.38 -1.64 -1.10
N ALA A 14 -9.08 -2.19 -0.11
CA ALA A 14 -8.45 -2.71 1.10
C ALA A 14 -7.74 -4.03 0.80
N HIS A 15 -6.44 -3.97 0.52
CA HIS A 15 -5.58 -5.13 0.22
C HIS A 15 -6.04 -5.92 -1.02
N ALA A 16 -6.35 -5.22 -2.11
CA ALA A 16 -6.70 -5.86 -3.38
C ALA A 16 -5.43 -6.36 -4.10
N HIS A 17 -5.47 -7.61 -4.56
CA HIS A 17 -4.40 -8.21 -5.36
C HIS A 17 -4.60 -8.04 -6.87
N LEU A 18 -5.64 -7.34 -7.28
CA LEU A 18 -5.99 -7.11 -8.67
C LEU A 18 -5.66 -5.67 -9.07
N PHE A 19 -5.18 -5.50 -10.30
CA PHE A 19 -5.01 -4.19 -10.88
C PHE A 19 -6.37 -3.53 -11.11
N VAL A 20 -6.57 -2.35 -10.56
CA VAL A 20 -7.78 -1.55 -10.76
C VAL A 20 -7.57 -0.68 -11.99
N THR A 21 -8.27 -1.02 -13.08
CA THR A 21 -8.06 -0.36 -14.38
C THR A 21 -8.44 1.12 -14.35
N PRO A 22 -7.89 1.94 -15.27
CA PRO A 22 -8.26 3.35 -15.39
C PRO A 22 -9.78 3.56 -15.54
N GLU A 23 -10.44 2.69 -16.32
CA GLU A 23 -11.90 2.74 -16.54
C GLU A 23 -12.68 2.46 -15.24
N ALA A 24 -12.18 1.54 -14.41
CA ALA A 24 -12.79 1.27 -13.12
C ALA A 24 -12.62 2.45 -12.16
N ARG A 25 -11.41 3.03 -12.09
CA ARG A 25 -11.14 4.21 -11.24
C ARG A 25 -11.95 5.43 -11.66
N ALA A 26 -12.18 5.61 -12.97
CA ALA A 26 -12.96 6.74 -13.51
C ALA A 26 -14.44 6.72 -13.11
N LYS A 27 -14.95 5.59 -12.60
CA LYS A 27 -16.32 5.49 -12.08
C LYS A 27 -16.52 6.17 -10.72
N ALA A 28 -15.44 6.54 -10.06
CA ALA A 28 -15.48 7.28 -8.82
C ALA A 28 -14.93 8.70 -9.01
N ARG A 29 -15.62 9.68 -8.45
CA ARG A 29 -15.27 11.12 -8.55
C ARG A 29 -13.85 11.43 -8.08
N LEU A 30 -13.39 10.76 -7.00
CA LEU A 30 -12.07 10.94 -6.41
C LEU A 30 -11.07 9.86 -6.86
N GLY A 31 -11.52 8.83 -7.56
CA GLY A 31 -10.71 7.69 -7.97
C GLY A 31 -10.73 6.55 -6.95
N ALA A 32 -9.63 5.81 -6.88
CA ALA A 32 -9.51 4.65 -6.00
C ALA A 32 -8.41 4.84 -4.96
N LEU A 33 -8.72 4.50 -3.71
CA LEU A 33 -7.81 4.53 -2.57
C LEU A 33 -7.40 3.10 -2.23
N GLY A 34 -6.11 2.83 -2.16
CA GLY A 34 -5.53 1.54 -1.81
C GLY A 34 -4.76 1.56 -0.49
N TYR A 35 -4.40 0.38 -0.01
CA TYR A 35 -3.47 0.21 1.10
C TYR A 35 -2.30 -0.66 0.67
N HIS A 36 -1.07 -0.18 0.89
CA HIS A 36 0.15 -0.91 0.68
C HIS A 36 0.94 -1.05 1.98
N PRO A 37 1.36 -2.27 2.38
CA PRO A 37 2.01 -2.49 3.67
C PRO A 37 3.51 -2.21 3.62
N SER A 38 3.88 -1.00 3.23
CA SER A 38 5.22 -0.43 3.33
C SER A 38 5.16 1.08 3.51
N LEU A 39 6.30 1.69 3.84
CA LEU A 39 6.49 3.14 3.78
C LEU A 39 6.80 3.54 2.34
N LEU A 40 5.77 3.69 1.49
CA LEU A 40 5.97 4.15 0.11
C LEU A 40 6.76 5.46 0.06
N PRO A 41 7.70 5.60 -0.87
CA PRO A 41 7.95 4.78 -2.05
C PRO A 41 8.89 3.57 -1.83
N ARG A 42 9.24 3.22 -0.60
CA ARG A 42 10.02 2.03 -0.29
C ARG A 42 9.18 0.76 -0.44
N HIS A 43 9.77 -0.29 -1.00
CA HIS A 43 9.14 -1.60 -1.20
C HIS A 43 7.83 -1.53 -2.01
N ARG A 44 7.84 -0.85 -3.14
CA ARG A 44 6.77 -0.96 -4.13
C ARG A 44 6.67 -2.40 -4.65
N GLY A 45 5.49 -2.83 -5.07
CA GLY A 45 5.27 -4.15 -5.62
C GLY A 45 4.87 -5.20 -4.59
N ARG A 46 4.91 -6.47 -5.02
CA ARG A 46 4.44 -7.60 -4.21
C ARG A 46 5.39 -7.90 -3.05
N ASP A 47 4.83 -8.54 -2.02
CA ASP A 47 5.59 -9.14 -0.92
C ASP A 47 6.39 -8.14 -0.07
N ALA A 48 5.96 -6.86 -0.01
CA ALA A 48 6.66 -5.80 0.71
C ALA A 48 6.97 -6.16 2.17
N VAL A 49 6.04 -6.82 2.87
CA VAL A 49 6.25 -7.26 4.27
C VAL A 49 7.33 -8.33 4.37
N VAL A 50 7.36 -9.26 3.40
CA VAL A 50 8.38 -10.31 3.33
C VAL A 50 9.76 -9.69 3.10
N TRP A 51 9.84 -8.69 2.21
CA TRP A 51 11.09 -8.01 1.92
C TRP A 51 11.58 -7.17 3.09
N ALA A 52 10.71 -6.46 3.80
CA ALA A 52 11.08 -5.72 5.00
C ALA A 52 11.71 -6.64 6.07
N VAL A 53 11.13 -7.82 6.31
CA VAL A 53 11.67 -8.81 7.22
C VAL A 53 12.98 -9.43 6.69
N HIS A 54 13.02 -9.78 5.40
CA HIS A 54 14.20 -10.38 4.77
C HIS A 54 15.42 -9.44 4.79
N MET A 55 15.20 -8.16 4.49
CA MET A 55 16.26 -7.13 4.51
C MET A 55 16.62 -6.67 5.93
N ARG A 56 15.92 -7.18 6.94
CA ARG A 56 16.12 -6.81 8.35
C ARG A 56 15.91 -5.31 8.58
N ASP A 57 14.92 -4.74 7.92
CA ASP A 57 14.53 -3.36 8.17
C ASP A 57 14.16 -3.23 9.65
N GLN A 58 14.66 -2.19 10.30
CA GLN A 58 14.30 -1.92 11.70
C GLN A 58 12.92 -1.29 11.81
N VAL A 59 12.53 -0.55 10.77
CA VAL A 59 11.26 0.18 10.68
C VAL A 59 10.61 -0.16 9.35
N THR A 60 9.31 -0.37 9.40
CA THR A 60 8.43 -0.43 8.22
C THR A 60 7.13 0.30 8.52
N GLY A 61 6.14 0.17 7.69
CA GLY A 61 4.85 0.82 7.92
C GLY A 61 3.82 0.46 6.89
N GLY A 62 2.82 1.31 6.81
CA GLY A 62 1.74 1.18 5.85
C GLY A 62 1.38 2.52 5.23
N THR A 63 0.91 2.47 4.01
CA THR A 63 0.53 3.64 3.24
C THR A 63 -0.85 3.46 2.63
N ALA A 64 -1.78 4.35 2.98
CA ALA A 64 -2.98 4.57 2.19
C ALA A 64 -2.61 5.52 1.05
N TYR A 65 -2.90 5.15 -0.20
CA TYR A 65 -2.46 5.91 -1.37
C TYR A 65 -3.50 5.86 -2.48
N TRP A 66 -3.48 6.85 -3.36
CA TRP A 66 -4.34 6.91 -4.52
C TRP A 66 -3.78 6.03 -5.64
N LEU A 67 -4.61 5.14 -6.16
CA LEU A 67 -4.22 4.27 -7.28
C LEU A 67 -4.09 5.09 -8.56
N ASP A 68 -2.99 4.89 -9.28
CA ASP A 68 -2.71 5.47 -10.57
C ASP A 68 -2.46 4.37 -11.64
N ASP A 69 -1.81 4.71 -12.75
CA ASP A 69 -1.51 3.76 -13.81
C ASP A 69 -0.25 2.92 -13.53
N GLY A 70 0.50 3.29 -12.51
CA GLY A 70 1.68 2.55 -12.06
C GLY A 70 1.37 1.51 -10.99
N ALA A 71 2.39 0.80 -10.57
CA ALA A 71 2.29 -0.12 -9.45
C ALA A 71 2.83 0.58 -8.19
N ASP A 72 1.92 0.88 -7.26
CA ASP A 72 2.20 1.53 -5.98
C ASP A 72 2.90 2.90 -6.12
N THR A 73 2.59 3.63 -7.21
CA THR A 73 3.24 4.91 -7.56
C THR A 73 2.42 6.15 -7.24
N GLY A 74 1.14 5.99 -6.95
CA GLY A 74 0.23 7.11 -6.75
C GLY A 74 0.45 7.88 -5.45
N ASP A 75 -0.19 9.03 -5.36
CA ASP A 75 -0.03 9.96 -4.25
C ASP A 75 -0.38 9.34 -2.90
N ILE A 76 0.43 9.62 -1.89
CA ILE A 76 0.19 9.22 -0.51
C ILE A 76 -0.97 10.01 0.07
N ALA A 77 -1.97 9.31 0.60
CA ALA A 77 -3.09 9.91 1.33
C ALA A 77 -2.85 9.96 2.84
N ALA A 78 -2.27 8.89 3.40
CA ALA A 78 -1.86 8.80 4.80
C ALA A 78 -0.80 7.71 4.95
N GLN A 79 0.07 7.86 5.94
CA GLN A 79 1.16 6.92 6.19
C GLN A 79 1.43 6.84 7.69
N ASP A 80 1.77 5.65 8.16
CA ASP A 80 2.20 5.41 9.54
C ASP A 80 3.27 4.34 9.57
N TRP A 81 4.01 4.23 10.66
CA TRP A 81 5.15 3.35 10.77
C TRP A 81 5.09 2.45 12.02
N CYS A 82 5.87 1.39 12.03
CA CYS A 82 6.05 0.51 13.16
C CYS A 82 7.44 -0.11 13.21
N TRP A 83 7.82 -0.62 14.40
CA TRP A 83 9.04 -1.39 14.55
C TRP A 83 8.88 -2.80 14.03
N VAL A 84 9.88 -3.27 13.29
CA VAL A 84 10.08 -4.70 13.01
C VAL A 84 10.85 -5.28 14.17
N LYS A 85 10.24 -6.20 14.92
CA LYS A 85 10.87 -6.79 16.10
C LYS A 85 11.83 -7.91 15.69
N PRO A 86 12.94 -8.13 16.44
CA PRO A 86 13.78 -9.29 16.22
C PRO A 86 12.96 -10.58 16.26
N GLY A 87 13.13 -11.43 15.25
CA GLY A 87 12.39 -12.69 15.14
C GLY A 87 11.01 -12.58 14.49
N ASP A 88 10.59 -11.40 14.06
CA ASP A 88 9.34 -11.26 13.30
C ASP A 88 9.37 -12.10 12.02
N THR A 89 8.27 -12.80 11.80
CA THR A 89 7.90 -13.28 10.46
C THR A 89 7.03 -12.26 9.77
N ALA A 90 6.92 -12.33 8.45
CA ALA A 90 6.02 -11.46 7.69
C ALA A 90 4.57 -11.58 8.19
N GLU A 91 4.12 -12.79 8.51
CA GLU A 91 2.78 -13.03 9.04
C GLU A 91 2.57 -12.39 10.43
N ALA A 92 3.55 -12.54 11.35
CA ALA A 92 3.47 -11.94 12.67
C ALA A 92 3.42 -10.41 12.60
N LEU A 93 4.29 -9.80 11.79
CA LEU A 93 4.32 -8.36 11.56
C LEU A 93 3.03 -7.85 10.93
N TRP A 94 2.52 -8.55 9.92
CA TRP A 94 1.24 -8.23 9.29
C TRP A 94 0.09 -8.22 10.29
N ARG A 95 -0.08 -9.31 11.05
CA ARG A 95 -1.19 -9.44 11.99
C ARG A 95 -1.11 -8.47 13.16
N ARG A 96 0.08 -8.24 13.69
CA ARG A 96 0.30 -7.38 14.85
C ARG A 96 0.16 -5.90 14.53
N GLU A 97 0.75 -5.45 13.41
CA GLU A 97 0.90 -4.03 13.11
C GLU A 97 0.21 -3.61 11.81
N LEU A 98 0.56 -4.26 10.69
CA LEU A 98 0.27 -3.67 9.38
C LEU A 98 -1.20 -3.79 8.98
N ALA A 99 -1.86 -4.90 9.29
CA ALA A 99 -3.28 -5.06 9.00
C ALA A 99 -4.15 -4.10 9.85
N PRO A 100 -3.99 -3.99 11.17
CA PRO A 100 -4.68 -2.97 11.96
C PRO A 100 -4.36 -1.54 11.51
N MET A 101 -3.11 -1.27 11.16
CA MET A 101 -2.67 0.04 10.64
C MET A 101 -3.42 0.40 9.36
N GLY A 102 -3.54 -0.56 8.42
CA GLY A 102 -4.27 -0.34 7.17
C GLY A 102 -5.72 0.09 7.40
N LEU A 103 -6.40 -0.57 8.32
CA LEU A 103 -7.78 -0.20 8.69
C LEU A 103 -7.86 1.21 9.28
N ARG A 104 -6.92 1.57 10.18
CA ARG A 104 -6.88 2.92 10.77
C ARG A 104 -6.60 4.00 9.71
N LEU A 105 -5.62 3.77 8.83
CA LEU A 105 -5.24 4.73 7.80
C LEU A 105 -6.38 4.95 6.80
N LEU A 106 -6.96 3.87 6.27
CA LEU A 106 -8.08 3.98 5.33
C LEU A 106 -9.29 4.67 5.98
N SER A 107 -9.64 4.29 7.20
CA SER A 107 -10.72 4.92 7.97
C SER A 107 -10.46 6.42 8.21
N GLY A 108 -9.23 6.77 8.56
CA GLY A 108 -8.83 8.16 8.77
C GLY A 108 -8.90 8.99 7.49
N VAL A 109 -8.50 8.43 6.35
CA VAL A 109 -8.64 9.10 5.05
C VAL A 109 -10.12 9.30 4.70
N LEU A 110 -10.97 8.29 4.88
CA LEU A 110 -12.41 8.43 4.63
C LEU A 110 -13.05 9.53 5.49
N THR A 111 -12.65 9.64 6.75
CA THR A 111 -13.11 10.74 7.63
C THR A 111 -12.70 12.11 7.09
N ARG A 112 -11.47 12.24 6.57
CA ARG A 112 -11.00 13.49 5.93
C ARG A 112 -11.76 13.81 4.66
N LEU A 113 -12.06 12.79 3.84
CA LEU A 113 -12.87 12.96 2.62
C LEU A 113 -14.28 13.44 2.95
N ASP A 114 -14.90 12.92 4.02
CA ASP A 114 -16.21 13.36 4.50
C ASP A 114 -16.18 14.83 4.96
N ALA A 115 -15.07 15.28 5.51
CA ALA A 115 -14.83 16.69 5.86
C ALA A 115 -14.45 17.59 4.67
N GLY A 116 -14.43 17.04 3.44
CA GLY A 116 -14.08 17.78 2.23
C GLY A 116 -12.58 17.90 1.95
N GLU A 117 -11.74 17.20 2.71
CA GLU A 117 -10.30 17.19 2.49
C GLU A 117 -9.90 16.00 1.60
N VAL A 118 -9.11 16.25 0.55
CA VAL A 118 -8.56 15.19 -0.30
C VAL A 118 -7.04 15.17 -0.15
N PRO A 119 -6.51 14.39 0.81
CA PRO A 119 -5.07 14.36 1.06
C PRO A 119 -4.33 13.71 -0.11
N ARG A 120 -3.34 14.41 -0.65
CA ARG A 120 -2.48 13.93 -1.74
C ARG A 120 -1.07 14.49 -1.57
N THR A 121 -0.10 13.61 -1.40
CA THR A 121 1.32 13.95 -1.36
C THR A 121 2.04 13.09 -2.39
N PRO A 122 2.65 13.68 -3.43
CA PRO A 122 3.42 12.92 -4.40
C PRO A 122 4.52 12.10 -3.73
N GLN A 123 4.78 10.91 -4.24
CA GLN A 123 5.93 10.14 -3.81
C GLN A 123 7.21 10.70 -4.44
N ASP A 124 8.31 10.71 -3.68
CA ASP A 124 9.63 11.06 -4.19
C ASP A 124 10.20 9.85 -4.98
N PRO A 125 10.35 9.94 -6.31
CA PRO A 125 10.84 8.82 -7.10
C PRO A 125 12.30 8.45 -6.80
N ASP A 126 13.10 9.38 -6.27
CA ASP A 126 14.50 9.13 -5.94
C ASP A 126 14.64 8.24 -4.70
N MET A 127 13.59 8.17 -3.88
CA MET A 127 13.51 7.31 -2.68
C MET A 127 12.83 5.96 -2.97
N ALA A 128 12.39 5.72 -4.20
CA ALA A 128 11.64 4.52 -4.53
C ALA A 128 12.52 3.28 -4.58
N THR A 129 12.03 2.18 -4.00
CA THR A 129 12.58 0.84 -4.20
C THR A 129 11.53 -0.09 -4.74
N TRP A 130 11.99 -1.06 -5.50
CA TRP A 130 11.16 -2.09 -6.10
C TRP A 130 11.85 -3.44 -5.95
N GLU A 131 11.19 -4.38 -5.32
CA GLU A 131 11.67 -5.73 -5.20
C GLU A 131 10.78 -6.69 -6.00
N PRO A 132 11.36 -7.74 -6.62
CA PRO A 132 10.57 -8.74 -7.34
C PRO A 132 9.71 -9.56 -6.38
N ALA A 133 8.76 -10.32 -6.91
CA ALA A 133 8.02 -11.30 -6.11
C ALA A 133 9.01 -12.22 -5.37
N TYR A 134 8.80 -12.37 -4.07
CA TYR A 134 9.70 -13.14 -3.21
C TYR A 134 9.60 -14.63 -3.52
N VAL A 135 10.71 -15.24 -3.91
CA VAL A 135 10.82 -16.67 -4.14
C VAL A 135 11.98 -17.22 -3.32
N ALA A 136 11.68 -17.89 -2.23
CA ALA A 136 12.68 -18.39 -1.28
C ALA A 136 13.85 -19.17 -1.91
N LYS A 137 13.60 -19.94 -2.98
CA LYS A 137 14.63 -20.70 -3.71
C LYS A 137 15.64 -19.83 -4.50
N ARG A 138 15.30 -18.61 -4.89
CA ARG A 138 16.21 -17.71 -5.63
C ARG A 138 17.25 -17.07 -4.73
N LEU A 139 16.97 -16.92 -3.44
CA LEU A 139 17.84 -16.24 -2.50
C LEU A 139 18.88 -17.21 -1.88
N ALA A 140 18.64 -18.51 -1.92
CA ALA A 140 19.59 -19.51 -1.47
C ALA A 140 20.76 -19.75 -2.46
N GLY A 141 20.67 -19.27 -3.70
CA GLY A 141 21.68 -19.41 -4.76
C GLY A 141 22.60 -18.20 -4.97
N SER A 142 22.40 -17.11 -4.25
CA SER A 142 23.18 -15.87 -4.35
C SER A 142 24.20 -15.79 -3.21
N ARG A 143 25.16 -16.69 -3.19
CA ARG A 143 26.40 -16.59 -2.38
C ARG A 143 27.61 -16.54 -3.30
#